data_667b9b55143c7d30e4e52a9f5c8e0212
#
_entry.id   667b9b55143c7d30e4e52a9f5c8e0212
#
_cell.length_a   1.000
_cell.length_b   1.000
_cell.length_c   1.000
_cell.angle_alpha   90.00
_cell.angle_beta   90.00
_cell.angle_gamma   90.00
#
_symmetry.space_group_name_H-M   'P 1'
#
loop_
_entity.id
_entity.type
_entity.pdbx_description
1 polymer ?
#
loop_
_entity_poly.entity_id
_entity_poly.type
_entity_poly.pdbx_seq_one_letter_code
_entity_poly.pdbx_strand_id
1 'polypeptide(L)'
;MIQLANSRVKAEKKEKKPKVLMGIQQNLIYCDYDTKSIITFLCEQSNSLYNCGIYWARQLFFKTGRIISKFDPINEVGKNIHAQAMPSVPAQQTLLSVSEAFSSYKKLRDLFIKGQLLDQKPKPPGYRESGGLFKVAYPNIGAGKPTLTDDGQIRFPLGLTINRWFKVKEFFLPLPANLDFSKVKEFTILPKNGEFYLECSYETPKIDIELDVNQALSIDLGTSSNLMACVDTLGNSFLVDSKHAKSMNQLYNKRVANHKEGKPQKYWDGFLDTITRKRNHQMRDMVNKAARVAINHCLTHGIGTIVVGWNVGIKDGASMGKQNNQQFVQMPLARLKERIKQLCEIYGIRYVETEEANTSAASYLDGDSLPEHGKKPQGWKASGKRTKRGLYRAKDGSLVNADLQASANILRKVAGNLGIDLSRLGRLCLTTAGRIRLWKLPNPNPSPKESPRL
;
A
#
# COMPACT_ATOMS: atom_id res chain seq x y z
N MET A 1 -15.73 -23.61 62.11
CA MET A 1 -15.55 -23.78 60.65
C MET A 1 -16.07 -22.52 59.97
N ILE A 2 -15.17 -21.62 59.59
CA ILE A 2 -15.51 -20.36 58.93
C ILE A 2 -15.09 -20.52 57.47
N GLN A 3 -16.08 -20.57 56.55
CA GLN A 3 -15.84 -20.59 55.10
C GLN A 3 -15.45 -19.19 54.63
N LEU A 4 -14.23 -19.05 54.16
CA LEU A 4 -13.76 -17.85 53.42
C LEU A 4 -14.27 -17.91 52.00
N ALA A 5 -15.20 -17.02 51.67
CA ALA A 5 -15.67 -16.77 50.29
C ALA A 5 -14.60 -15.99 49.50
N ASN A 6 -13.96 -16.67 48.57
CA ASN A 6 -13.08 -16.04 47.59
C ASN A 6 -13.92 -15.28 46.52
N SER A 7 -14.15 -14.01 46.70
CA SER A 7 -14.66 -13.11 45.65
C SER A 7 -13.52 -12.78 44.65
N ARG A 8 -13.51 -13.49 43.52
CA ARG A 8 -12.69 -13.08 42.34
C ARG A 8 -13.28 -11.79 41.79
N VAL A 9 -12.63 -10.69 42.07
CA VAL A 9 -12.87 -9.40 41.38
C VAL A 9 -12.57 -9.64 39.90
N LYS A 10 -13.59 -9.54 39.03
CA LYS A 10 -13.41 -9.53 37.61
C LYS A 10 -12.64 -8.27 37.25
N ALA A 11 -11.41 -8.40 36.72
CA ALA A 11 -10.65 -7.30 36.20
C ALA A 11 -11.47 -6.61 35.11
N GLU A 12 -11.77 -5.33 35.32
CA GLU A 12 -12.40 -4.47 34.32
C GLU A 12 -11.59 -4.51 33.02
N LYS A 13 -12.27 -4.81 31.91
CA LYS A 13 -11.67 -4.71 30.59
C LYS A 13 -11.25 -3.26 30.37
N LYS A 14 -9.94 -2.98 30.42
CA LYS A 14 -9.40 -1.68 30.04
C LYS A 14 -9.97 -1.31 28.66
N GLU A 15 -10.70 -0.20 28.60
CA GLU A 15 -11.16 0.38 27.34
C GLU A 15 -9.97 0.49 26.37
N LYS A 16 -10.13 -0.10 25.20
CA LYS A 16 -9.11 0.03 24.15
C LYS A 16 -9.05 1.49 23.74
N LYS A 17 -7.91 2.15 23.97
CA LYS A 17 -7.66 3.51 23.46
C LYS A 17 -8.06 3.58 21.98
N PRO A 18 -8.71 4.67 21.54
CA PRO A 18 -9.10 4.82 20.16
C PRO A 18 -7.89 4.62 19.23
N LYS A 19 -8.06 3.84 18.18
CA LYS A 19 -6.99 3.54 17.21
C LYS A 19 -6.62 4.83 16.48
N VAL A 20 -5.44 5.35 16.74
CA VAL A 20 -4.90 6.52 16.04
C VAL A 20 -4.60 6.13 14.60
N LEU A 21 -5.10 6.90 13.64
CA LEU A 21 -4.79 6.69 12.23
C LEU A 21 -3.41 7.25 11.93
N MET A 22 -2.63 6.49 11.15
CA MET A 22 -1.27 6.87 10.75
C MET A 22 -1.21 7.17 9.26
N GLY A 23 -0.68 8.34 8.93
CA GLY A 23 -0.31 8.72 7.58
C GLY A 23 1.18 8.47 7.33
N ILE A 24 1.54 8.22 6.07
CA ILE A 24 2.94 8.12 5.62
C ILE A 24 3.13 9.06 4.44
N GLN A 25 4.15 9.92 4.53
CA GLN A 25 4.55 10.81 3.45
C GLN A 25 6.02 10.58 3.12
N GLN A 26 6.34 10.47 1.84
CA GLN A 26 7.69 10.31 1.32
C GLN A 26 8.07 11.52 0.46
N ASN A 27 9.13 12.21 0.82
CA ASN A 27 9.72 13.31 0.09
C ASN A 27 11.13 12.94 -0.38
N LEU A 28 11.49 13.28 -1.62
CA LEU A 28 12.85 13.11 -2.10
C LEU A 28 13.78 14.04 -1.33
N ILE A 29 14.92 13.53 -0.86
CA ILE A 29 15.93 14.32 -0.17
C ILE A 29 16.81 14.99 -1.23
N TYR A 30 16.82 16.31 -1.21
CA TYR A 30 17.78 17.14 -1.93
C TYR A 30 18.77 17.68 -0.90
N CYS A 31 20.04 17.28 -1.01
CA CYS A 31 21.08 17.69 -0.07
C CYS A 31 22.42 17.84 -0.81
N ASP A 32 23.35 18.53 -0.15
CA ASP A 32 24.75 18.64 -0.58
C ASP A 32 25.46 17.26 -0.55
N TYR A 33 26.69 17.25 -1.04
CA TYR A 33 27.51 16.06 -1.11
C TYR A 33 27.84 15.48 0.28
N ASP A 34 28.13 16.35 1.26
CA ASP A 34 28.52 15.93 2.60
C ASP A 34 27.35 15.26 3.33
N THR A 35 26.17 15.89 3.31
CA THR A 35 24.95 15.31 3.85
C THR A 35 24.60 13.98 3.15
N LYS A 36 24.76 13.90 1.83
CA LYS A 36 24.52 12.66 1.08
C LYS A 36 25.50 11.56 1.51
N SER A 37 26.77 11.89 1.74
CA SER A 37 27.79 10.96 2.20
C SER A 37 27.48 10.42 3.60
N ILE A 38 27.04 11.29 4.52
CA ILE A 38 26.60 10.90 5.87
C ILE A 38 25.43 9.93 5.80
N ILE A 39 24.40 10.26 5.01
CA ILE A 39 23.20 9.43 4.85
C ILE A 39 23.58 8.07 4.23
N THR A 40 24.45 8.06 3.23
CA THR A 40 24.93 6.82 2.61
C THR A 40 25.65 5.94 3.63
N PHE A 41 26.59 6.50 4.38
CA PHE A 41 27.28 5.79 5.46
C PHE A 41 26.33 5.18 6.48
N LEU A 42 25.36 5.94 6.98
CA LEU A 42 24.35 5.44 7.93
C LEU A 42 23.55 4.26 7.33
N CYS A 43 23.14 4.36 6.07
CA CYS A 43 22.39 3.30 5.40
C CYS A 43 23.22 2.03 5.14
N GLU A 44 24.52 2.17 4.89
CA GLU A 44 25.48 1.05 4.79
C GLU A 44 25.66 0.35 6.14
N GLN A 45 25.89 1.13 7.21
CA GLN A 45 26.00 0.58 8.56
C GLN A 45 24.71 -0.12 8.99
N SER A 46 23.54 0.46 8.68
CA SER A 46 22.24 -0.14 8.93
C SER A 46 22.07 -1.48 8.19
N ASN A 47 22.52 -1.57 6.92
CA ASN A 47 22.48 -2.81 6.15
C ASN A 47 23.36 -3.90 6.76
N SER A 48 24.58 -3.54 7.15
CA SER A 48 25.55 -4.45 7.77
C SER A 48 25.05 -4.93 9.14
N LEU A 49 24.54 -4.02 9.96
CA LEU A 49 23.94 -4.33 11.26
C LEU A 49 22.74 -5.26 11.15
N TYR A 50 21.83 -5.00 10.19
CA TYR A 50 20.71 -5.88 9.91
C TYR A 50 21.19 -7.29 9.57
N ASN A 51 22.22 -7.43 8.72
CA ASN A 51 22.76 -8.74 8.36
C ASN A 51 23.43 -9.45 9.55
N CYS A 52 24.12 -8.73 10.44
CA CYS A 52 24.61 -9.30 11.70
C CYS A 52 23.48 -9.83 12.58
N GLY A 53 22.39 -9.07 12.71
CA GLY A 53 21.18 -9.50 13.41
C GLY A 53 20.52 -10.73 12.79
N ILE A 54 20.42 -10.78 11.46
CA ILE A 54 19.91 -11.95 10.72
C ILE A 54 20.82 -13.17 10.92
N TYR A 55 22.14 -12.99 10.86
CA TYR A 55 23.09 -14.08 11.10
C TYR A 55 22.86 -14.71 12.47
N TRP A 56 22.88 -13.91 13.53
CA TRP A 56 22.66 -14.38 14.90
C TRP A 56 21.28 -15.07 15.06
N ALA A 57 20.21 -14.45 14.57
CA ALA A 57 18.88 -14.98 14.67
C ALA A 57 18.70 -16.32 13.92
N ARG A 58 19.34 -16.46 12.74
CA ARG A 58 19.35 -17.71 11.97
C ARG A 58 20.15 -18.80 12.66
N GLN A 59 21.32 -18.49 13.25
CA GLN A 59 22.08 -19.47 14.03
C GLN A 59 21.28 -20.01 15.20
N LEU A 60 20.61 -19.13 15.95
CA LEU A 60 19.74 -19.53 17.04
C LEU A 60 18.59 -20.41 16.53
N PHE A 61 17.91 -19.97 15.47
CA PHE A 61 16.76 -20.70 14.91
C PHE A 61 17.15 -22.08 14.37
N PHE A 62 18.23 -22.21 13.60
CA PHE A 62 18.63 -23.50 13.04
C PHE A 62 19.19 -24.47 14.06
N LYS A 63 19.85 -23.97 15.11
CA LYS A 63 20.41 -24.82 16.18
C LYS A 63 19.37 -25.28 17.21
N THR A 64 18.38 -24.44 17.50
CA THR A 64 17.47 -24.65 18.63
C THR A 64 15.99 -24.72 18.25
N GLY A 65 15.62 -24.37 17.02
CA GLY A 65 14.22 -24.18 16.60
C GLY A 65 13.54 -22.92 17.17
N ARG A 66 14.22 -22.19 18.07
CA ARG A 66 13.66 -21.01 18.75
C ARG A 66 13.58 -19.83 17.81
N ILE A 67 12.43 -19.17 17.80
CA ILE A 67 12.22 -17.87 17.14
C ILE A 67 12.50 -16.77 18.16
N ILE A 68 13.28 -15.78 17.73
CA ILE A 68 13.72 -14.65 18.55
C ILE A 68 12.54 -13.81 19.05
N SER A 69 12.67 -13.24 20.24
CA SER A 69 11.77 -12.24 20.79
C SER A 69 12.09 -10.83 20.27
N LYS A 70 11.24 -9.86 20.61
CA LYS A 70 11.35 -8.48 20.12
C LYS A 70 12.72 -7.84 20.41
N PHE A 71 13.27 -8.04 21.60
CA PHE A 71 14.46 -7.35 22.08
C PHE A 71 15.73 -8.19 22.02
N ASP A 72 15.64 -9.49 21.75
CA ASP A 72 16.82 -10.38 21.69
C ASP A 72 17.94 -9.85 20.78
N PRO A 73 17.66 -9.36 19.52
CA PRO A 73 18.73 -8.84 18.67
C PRO A 73 19.42 -7.59 19.23
N ILE A 74 18.71 -6.75 19.98
CA ILE A 74 19.29 -5.56 20.61
C ILE A 74 20.26 -5.99 21.72
N ASN A 75 19.87 -6.94 22.56
CA ASN A 75 20.68 -7.41 23.68
C ASN A 75 21.95 -8.11 23.19
N GLU A 76 21.83 -8.95 22.17
CA GLU A 76 22.92 -9.81 21.70
C GLU A 76 23.83 -9.15 20.65
N VAL A 77 23.29 -8.30 19.78
CA VAL A 77 24.00 -7.71 18.63
C VAL A 77 24.22 -6.20 18.79
N GLY A 78 23.57 -5.56 19.78
CA GLY A 78 23.64 -4.11 19.97
C GLY A 78 25.01 -3.53 20.30
N LYS A 79 26.00 -4.36 20.67
CA LYS A 79 27.40 -3.96 20.87
C LYS A 79 28.29 -4.20 19.64
N ASN A 80 27.70 -4.63 18.53
CA ASN A 80 28.43 -4.84 17.27
C ASN A 80 29.04 -3.54 16.74
N ILE A 81 30.16 -3.64 16.01
CA ILE A 81 30.86 -2.46 15.46
C ILE A 81 29.94 -1.60 14.59
N HIS A 82 29.05 -2.19 13.81
CA HIS A 82 28.08 -1.47 12.98
C HIS A 82 27.02 -0.75 13.81
N ALA A 83 26.60 -1.31 14.96
CA ALA A 83 25.70 -0.64 15.89
C ALA A 83 26.40 0.57 16.55
N GLN A 84 27.69 0.43 16.91
CA GLN A 84 28.48 1.52 17.49
C GLN A 84 28.77 2.64 16.47
N ALA A 85 28.82 2.32 15.18
CA ALA A 85 28.97 3.28 14.09
C ALA A 85 27.68 4.02 13.71
N MET A 86 26.59 3.82 14.44
CA MET A 86 25.30 4.49 14.24
C MET A 86 24.88 5.23 15.51
N PRO A 87 23.93 6.20 15.41
CA PRO A 87 23.21 6.67 16.58
C PRO A 87 22.47 5.51 17.27
N SER A 88 22.45 5.48 18.58
CA SER A 88 21.96 4.32 19.36
C SER A 88 20.50 3.95 19.04
N VAL A 89 19.63 4.95 18.92
CA VAL A 89 18.19 4.70 18.62
C VAL A 89 17.99 4.14 17.22
N PRO A 90 18.52 4.73 16.12
CA PRO A 90 18.48 4.12 14.81
C PRO A 90 19.08 2.70 14.72
N ALA A 91 20.18 2.44 15.44
CA ALA A 91 20.77 1.10 15.51
C ALA A 91 19.78 0.09 16.14
N GLN A 92 19.12 0.48 17.24
CA GLN A 92 18.06 -0.35 17.85
C GLN A 92 16.89 -0.58 16.89
N GLN A 93 16.43 0.43 16.14
CA GLN A 93 15.35 0.27 15.16
C GLN A 93 15.74 -0.68 14.02
N THR A 94 17.00 -0.65 13.59
CA THR A 94 17.53 -1.62 12.62
C THR A 94 17.44 -3.05 13.15
N LEU A 95 17.85 -3.29 14.40
CA LEU A 95 17.77 -4.61 15.04
C LEU A 95 16.33 -5.04 15.33
N LEU A 96 15.42 -4.13 15.68
CA LEU A 96 13.99 -4.42 15.80
C LEU A 96 13.41 -4.89 14.46
N SER A 97 13.87 -4.37 13.33
CA SER A 97 13.43 -4.84 12.00
C SER A 97 13.78 -6.31 11.75
N VAL A 98 14.82 -6.86 12.38
CA VAL A 98 15.13 -8.30 12.37
C VAL A 98 14.05 -9.09 13.10
N SER A 99 13.67 -8.64 14.29
CA SER A 99 12.60 -9.27 15.08
C SER A 99 11.25 -9.25 14.37
N GLU A 100 10.93 -8.15 13.68
CA GLU A 100 9.72 -8.00 12.88
C GLU A 100 9.70 -9.00 11.70
N ALA A 101 10.86 -9.19 11.03
CA ALA A 101 10.98 -10.16 9.94
C ALA A 101 10.74 -11.59 10.44
N PHE A 102 11.32 -11.98 11.60
CA PHE A 102 11.08 -13.30 12.20
C PHE A 102 9.65 -13.46 12.73
N SER A 103 9.05 -12.41 13.28
CA SER A 103 7.63 -12.41 13.70
C SER A 103 6.70 -12.65 12.50
N SER A 104 6.97 -12.01 11.38
CA SER A 104 6.23 -12.21 10.12
C SER A 104 6.40 -13.64 9.60
N TYR A 105 7.63 -14.15 9.61
CA TYR A 105 7.91 -15.55 9.26
C TYR A 105 7.14 -16.53 10.15
N LYS A 106 7.12 -16.30 11.46
CA LYS A 106 6.35 -17.13 12.42
C LYS A 106 4.88 -17.20 12.04
N LYS A 107 4.26 -16.05 11.78
CA LYS A 107 2.83 -15.99 11.39
C LYS A 107 2.57 -16.75 10.10
N LEU A 108 3.40 -16.58 9.07
CA LEU A 108 3.26 -17.30 7.80
C LEU A 108 3.45 -18.82 8.00
N ARG A 109 4.44 -19.23 8.79
CA ARG A 109 4.66 -20.64 9.11
C ARG A 109 3.47 -21.26 9.83
N ASP A 110 2.89 -20.54 10.81
CA ASP A 110 1.74 -21.02 11.58
C ASP A 110 0.50 -21.15 10.67
N LEU A 111 0.28 -20.24 9.71
CA LEU A 111 -0.78 -20.34 8.70
C LEU A 111 -0.54 -21.52 7.75
N PHE A 112 0.69 -21.74 7.31
CA PHE A 112 1.05 -22.89 6.48
C PHE A 112 0.79 -24.22 7.19
N ILE A 113 1.19 -24.36 8.46
CA ILE A 113 0.96 -25.58 9.26
C ILE A 113 -0.55 -25.85 9.41
N LYS A 114 -1.37 -24.79 9.53
CA LYS A 114 -2.83 -24.91 9.63
C LYS A 114 -3.52 -25.19 8.29
N GLY A 115 -2.78 -25.28 7.19
CA GLY A 115 -3.36 -25.44 5.85
C GLY A 115 -4.18 -24.25 5.35
N GLN A 116 -4.01 -23.07 5.96
CA GLN A 116 -4.80 -21.88 5.70
C GLN A 116 -4.19 -20.95 4.63
N LEU A 117 -2.96 -21.15 4.27
CA LEU A 117 -2.25 -20.28 3.30
C LEU A 117 -1.05 -21.00 2.68
N LEU A 118 -0.82 -20.74 1.38
CA LEU A 118 0.39 -20.99 0.60
C LEU A 118 0.58 -22.44 0.09
N ASP A 119 0.81 -22.53 -1.21
CA ASP A 119 1.28 -23.77 -1.87
C ASP A 119 2.73 -24.12 -1.51
N GLN A 120 3.49 -23.16 -0.97
CA GLN A 120 4.91 -23.34 -0.64
C GLN A 120 5.21 -23.01 0.82
N LYS A 121 6.05 -23.86 1.45
CA LYS A 121 6.55 -23.65 2.81
C LYS A 121 7.31 -22.32 2.93
N PRO A 122 6.94 -21.44 3.87
CA PRO A 122 7.65 -20.18 4.12
C PRO A 122 9.12 -20.43 4.48
N LYS A 123 10.01 -19.60 3.94
CA LYS A 123 11.44 -19.61 4.28
C LYS A 123 11.73 -18.59 5.37
N PRO A 124 12.67 -18.89 6.30
CA PRO A 124 13.10 -17.91 7.30
C PRO A 124 13.76 -16.70 6.64
N PRO A 125 13.77 -15.52 7.30
CA PRO A 125 14.35 -14.31 6.76
C PRO A 125 15.80 -14.52 6.29
N GLY A 126 16.11 -14.00 5.10
CA GLY A 126 17.44 -14.08 4.47
C GLY A 126 18.25 -12.82 4.68
N TYR A 127 19.54 -12.89 4.27
CA TYR A 127 20.41 -11.73 4.23
C TYR A 127 20.00 -10.73 3.16
N ARG A 128 20.32 -9.47 3.42
CA ARG A 128 20.32 -8.42 2.42
C ARG A 128 21.63 -8.48 1.63
N GLU A 129 21.65 -7.88 0.45
CA GLU A 129 22.85 -7.80 -0.39
C GLU A 129 24.00 -7.12 0.37
N SER A 130 25.21 -7.72 0.29
CA SER A 130 26.42 -7.16 0.89
C SER A 130 26.78 -5.85 0.19
N GLY A 131 27.17 -4.83 0.96
CA GLY A 131 27.44 -3.48 0.41
C GLY A 131 26.18 -2.72 -0.03
N GLY A 132 24.99 -3.28 0.18
CA GLY A 132 23.74 -2.59 -0.10
C GLY A 132 23.37 -1.56 0.98
N LEU A 133 22.27 -0.84 0.76
CA LEU A 133 21.75 0.18 1.67
C LEU A 133 20.48 -0.31 2.37
N PHE A 134 20.33 0.01 3.65
CA PHE A 134 19.08 -0.23 4.39
C PHE A 134 18.56 1.05 5.03
N LYS A 135 17.26 1.08 5.32
CA LYS A 135 16.59 2.23 5.95
C LYS A 135 17.20 2.56 7.32
N VAL A 136 17.17 3.84 7.67
CA VAL A 136 17.57 4.35 9.00
C VAL A 136 16.38 5.09 9.60
N ALA A 137 15.84 4.57 10.70
CA ALA A 137 14.64 5.11 11.34
C ALA A 137 14.99 5.88 12.62
N TYR A 138 14.44 7.07 12.75
CA TYR A 138 14.54 7.97 13.89
C TYR A 138 13.16 8.19 14.50
N PRO A 139 12.76 7.44 15.54
CA PRO A 139 11.54 7.75 16.29
C PRO A 139 11.57 9.15 16.89
N ASN A 140 10.47 9.87 16.83
CA ASN A 140 10.35 11.22 17.41
C ASN A 140 9.99 11.18 18.90
N ILE A 141 10.67 10.31 19.64
CA ILE A 141 10.45 10.11 21.08
C ILE A 141 11.76 9.74 21.78
N GLY A 142 11.89 10.17 23.03
CA GLY A 142 13.04 9.80 23.87
C GLY A 142 14.29 10.66 23.65
N ALA A 143 15.39 10.23 24.27
CA ALA A 143 16.69 10.88 24.13
C ALA A 143 17.28 10.63 22.73
N GLY A 144 17.96 11.64 22.17
CA GLY A 144 18.56 11.54 20.83
C GLY A 144 17.54 11.52 19.68
N LYS A 145 16.31 11.98 19.93
CA LYS A 145 15.30 12.18 18.90
C LYS A 145 15.66 13.35 17.97
N PRO A 146 15.13 13.40 16.74
CA PRO A 146 15.17 14.57 15.89
C PRO A 146 14.51 15.77 16.59
N THR A 147 14.97 16.99 16.28
CA THR A 147 14.40 18.24 16.77
C THR A 147 14.16 19.20 15.61
N LEU A 148 13.16 20.06 15.75
CA LEU A 148 12.88 21.12 14.77
C LEU A 148 13.71 22.34 15.14
N THR A 149 14.35 22.97 14.15
CA THR A 149 15.06 24.23 14.27
C THR A 149 14.13 25.41 13.93
N ASP A 150 14.52 26.61 14.32
CA ASP A 150 13.72 27.82 14.09
C ASP A 150 13.54 28.15 12.60
N ASP A 151 14.47 27.72 11.75
CA ASP A 151 14.41 27.86 10.29
C ASP A 151 13.64 26.72 9.57
N GLY A 152 12.93 25.87 10.33
CA GLY A 152 12.06 24.83 9.80
C GLY A 152 12.78 23.58 9.30
N GLN A 153 14.03 23.36 9.69
CA GLN A 153 14.75 22.14 9.39
C GLN A 153 14.62 21.11 10.52
N ILE A 154 14.74 19.86 10.17
CA ILE A 154 14.81 18.75 11.13
C ILE A 154 16.28 18.44 11.38
N ARG A 155 16.72 18.61 12.61
CA ARG A 155 18.05 18.25 13.08
C ARG A 155 18.10 16.79 13.47
N PHE A 156 18.99 16.02 12.85
CA PHE A 156 19.22 14.60 13.11
C PHE A 156 20.54 14.39 13.85
N PRO A 157 20.55 13.90 15.09
CA PRO A 157 21.79 13.64 15.83
C PRO A 157 22.50 12.39 15.30
N LEU A 158 23.85 12.43 15.24
CA LEU A 158 24.68 11.35 14.71
C LEU A 158 25.35 10.47 15.78
N GLY A 159 25.28 10.87 17.04
CA GLY A 159 25.88 10.11 18.13
C GLY A 159 27.39 10.35 18.31
N LEU A 160 27.93 9.82 19.42
CA LEU A 160 29.28 10.12 19.87
C LEU A 160 30.38 9.51 18.98
N THR A 161 30.16 8.32 18.45
CA THR A 161 31.18 7.63 17.66
C THR A 161 31.44 8.32 16.32
N ILE A 162 30.36 8.72 15.62
CA ILE A 162 30.47 9.45 14.36
C ILE A 162 31.13 10.82 14.60
N ASN A 163 30.70 11.54 15.67
CA ASN A 163 31.33 12.79 16.03
C ASN A 163 32.85 12.63 16.32
N ARG A 164 33.25 11.57 17.00
CA ARG A 164 34.67 11.28 17.25
C ARG A 164 35.43 10.99 15.96
N TRP A 165 34.88 10.24 15.04
CA TRP A 165 35.54 9.81 13.80
C TRP A 165 35.59 10.92 12.75
N PHE A 166 34.47 11.58 12.51
CA PHE A 166 34.29 12.50 11.38
C PHE A 166 34.13 13.96 11.79
N LYS A 167 34.15 14.26 13.10
CA LYS A 167 33.92 15.61 13.67
C LYS A 167 32.56 16.22 13.27
N VAL A 168 31.56 15.38 12.93
CA VAL A 168 30.20 15.78 12.59
C VAL A 168 29.25 15.30 13.68
N LYS A 169 28.46 16.22 14.23
CA LYS A 169 27.52 15.93 15.34
C LYS A 169 26.12 15.61 14.87
N GLU A 170 25.74 16.19 13.75
CA GLU A 170 24.37 16.22 13.27
C GLU A 170 24.30 16.55 11.78
N PHE A 171 23.16 16.30 11.15
CA PHE A 171 22.82 16.80 9.82
C PHE A 171 21.38 17.29 9.80
N PHE A 172 21.02 18.04 8.76
CA PHE A 172 19.74 18.72 8.67
C PHE A 172 19.01 18.36 7.38
N LEU A 173 17.68 18.21 7.47
CA LEU A 173 16.81 18.03 6.32
C LEU A 173 15.57 18.93 6.49
N PRO A 174 15.02 19.48 5.39
CA PRO A 174 13.83 20.31 5.49
C PRO A 174 12.61 19.51 5.94
N LEU A 175 11.81 20.06 6.86
CA LEU A 175 10.50 19.52 7.17
C LEU A 175 9.56 19.78 5.98
N PRO A 176 8.80 18.79 5.49
CA PRO A 176 7.77 19.03 4.48
C PRO A 176 6.75 20.07 4.96
N ALA A 177 6.54 21.14 4.18
CA ALA A 177 5.74 22.30 4.57
C ALA A 177 4.28 22.01 4.98
N ASN A 178 3.76 20.86 4.55
CA ASN A 178 2.39 20.41 4.86
C ASN A 178 2.31 19.52 6.12
N LEU A 179 3.43 19.27 6.82
CA LEU A 179 3.47 18.45 8.01
C LEU A 179 3.72 19.29 9.26
N ASP A 180 3.01 18.94 10.31
CA ASP A 180 3.24 19.44 11.66
C ASP A 180 4.24 18.50 12.37
N PHE A 181 5.41 19.00 12.75
CA PHE A 181 6.47 18.23 13.42
C PHE A 181 5.94 17.51 14.68
N SER A 182 5.05 18.14 15.44
CA SER A 182 4.51 17.58 16.69
C SER A 182 3.69 16.30 16.46
N LYS A 183 3.10 16.14 15.27
CA LYS A 183 2.30 14.97 14.87
C LYS A 183 3.15 13.85 14.27
N VAL A 184 4.41 14.14 13.90
CA VAL A 184 5.29 13.12 13.34
C VAL A 184 5.79 12.20 14.45
N LYS A 185 5.64 10.89 14.26
CA LYS A 185 6.07 9.85 15.21
C LYS A 185 7.43 9.26 14.86
N GLU A 186 7.75 9.22 13.58
CA GLU A 186 9.02 8.65 13.10
C GLU A 186 9.44 9.29 11.79
N PHE A 187 10.73 9.57 11.67
CA PHE A 187 11.39 9.94 10.44
C PHE A 187 12.25 8.78 9.97
N THR A 188 12.06 8.32 8.75
CA THR A 188 12.85 7.23 8.17
C THR A 188 13.58 7.73 6.92
N ILE A 189 14.90 7.57 6.89
CA ILE A 189 15.70 7.75 5.67
C ILE A 189 15.63 6.44 4.89
N LEU A 190 15.04 6.50 3.71
CA LEU A 190 14.76 5.35 2.87
C LEU A 190 15.57 5.39 1.58
N PRO A 191 16.63 4.57 1.41
CA PRO A 191 17.33 4.43 0.13
C PRO A 191 16.44 3.68 -0.87
N LYS A 192 16.26 4.25 -2.07
CA LYS A 192 15.42 3.68 -3.10
C LYS A 192 15.77 4.22 -4.48
N ASN A 193 16.04 3.32 -5.45
CA ASN A 193 16.32 3.65 -6.85
C ASN A 193 17.41 4.74 -6.97
N GLY A 194 18.56 4.54 -6.34
CA GLY A 194 19.71 5.44 -6.41
C GLY A 194 19.57 6.77 -5.67
N GLU A 195 18.45 6.98 -4.96
CA GLU A 195 18.17 8.22 -4.22
C GLU A 195 17.74 7.92 -2.78
N PHE A 196 17.68 8.97 -1.97
CA PHE A 196 17.19 8.91 -0.59
C PHE A 196 15.87 9.66 -0.45
N TYR A 197 14.98 9.10 0.34
CA TYR A 197 13.69 9.70 0.69
C TYR A 197 13.60 9.90 2.19
N LEU A 198 13.09 11.05 2.61
CA LEU A 198 12.60 11.25 3.96
C LEU A 198 11.15 10.76 4.01
N GLU A 199 10.92 9.69 4.74
CA GLU A 199 9.59 9.17 5.03
C GLU A 199 9.19 9.63 6.43
N CYS A 200 8.07 10.34 6.52
CA CYS A 200 7.49 10.81 7.77
C CYS A 200 6.25 9.99 8.08
N SER A 201 6.25 9.27 9.20
CA SER A 201 5.06 8.61 9.75
C SER A 201 4.40 9.55 10.77
N TYR A 202 3.15 9.95 10.53
CA TYR A 202 2.48 10.97 11.33
C TYR A 202 1.04 10.60 11.69
N GLU A 203 0.53 11.16 12.77
CA GLU A 203 -0.86 11.00 13.16
C GLU A 203 -1.78 11.77 12.21
N THR A 204 -2.77 11.07 11.66
CA THR A 204 -3.80 11.65 10.80
C THR A 204 -5.10 11.73 11.58
N PRO A 205 -5.73 12.91 11.69
CA PRO A 205 -7.04 13.00 12.32
C PRO A 205 -8.08 12.24 11.51
N LYS A 206 -9.02 11.60 12.20
CA LYS A 206 -10.25 11.14 11.60
C LYS A 206 -11.13 12.36 11.32
N ILE A 207 -11.71 12.40 10.14
CA ILE A 207 -12.62 13.48 9.74
C ILE A 207 -14.05 12.92 9.88
N ASP A 208 -14.78 13.44 10.85
CA ASP A 208 -16.17 13.05 11.05
C ASP A 208 -17.07 13.86 10.10
N ILE A 209 -17.69 13.14 9.17
CA ILE A 209 -18.65 13.67 8.20
C ILE A 209 -19.89 12.79 8.30
N GLU A 210 -21.06 13.41 8.34
CA GLU A 210 -22.32 12.70 8.29
C GLU A 210 -22.56 12.14 6.88
N LEU A 211 -22.54 10.81 6.76
CA LEU A 211 -22.74 10.08 5.51
C LEU A 211 -23.78 8.98 5.72
N ASP A 212 -24.64 8.76 4.72
CA ASP A 212 -25.64 7.69 4.76
C ASP A 212 -24.97 6.34 4.45
N VAL A 213 -24.87 5.48 5.46
CA VAL A 213 -24.29 4.13 5.34
C VAL A 213 -25.11 3.18 4.46
N ASN A 214 -26.38 3.50 4.19
CA ASN A 214 -27.26 2.73 3.29
C ASN A 214 -27.04 3.11 1.83
N GLN A 215 -26.42 4.28 1.57
CA GLN A 215 -25.97 4.65 0.23
C GLN A 215 -24.58 4.07 -0.02
N ALA A 216 -24.40 3.43 -1.16
CA ALA A 216 -23.15 2.72 -1.46
C ALA A 216 -22.63 3.02 -2.86
N LEU A 217 -21.30 3.07 -2.98
CA LEU A 217 -20.54 3.08 -4.23
C LEU A 217 -19.86 1.73 -4.42
N SER A 218 -20.15 1.03 -5.50
CA SER A 218 -19.38 -0.16 -5.89
C SER A 218 -18.23 0.21 -6.83
N ILE A 219 -17.15 -0.55 -6.74
CA ILE A 219 -15.94 -0.38 -7.54
C ILE A 219 -15.49 -1.73 -8.08
N ASP A 220 -15.54 -1.89 -9.40
CA ASP A 220 -14.88 -2.96 -10.15
C ASP A 220 -13.48 -2.48 -10.56
N LEU A 221 -12.43 -3.15 -10.05
CA LEU A 221 -11.03 -2.81 -10.32
C LEU A 221 -10.54 -3.55 -11.56
N GLY A 222 -10.26 -2.82 -12.62
CA GLY A 222 -9.87 -3.38 -13.90
C GLY A 222 -8.48 -2.99 -14.38
N THR A 223 -7.99 -3.73 -15.37
CA THR A 223 -6.73 -3.44 -16.06
C THR A 223 -6.93 -3.26 -17.56
N SER A 224 -8.12 -3.55 -18.07
CA SER A 224 -8.33 -3.58 -19.52
C SER A 224 -8.46 -2.19 -20.15
N SER A 225 -9.57 -1.53 -20.02
CA SER A 225 -9.82 -0.18 -20.54
C SER A 225 -9.99 0.84 -19.42
N ASN A 226 -10.48 0.38 -18.29
CA ASN A 226 -10.74 1.20 -17.12
C ASN A 226 -9.94 0.68 -15.94
N LEU A 227 -9.46 1.59 -15.10
CA LEU A 227 -8.83 1.31 -13.83
C LEU A 227 -9.87 1.01 -12.75
N MET A 228 -10.99 1.74 -12.81
CA MET A 228 -12.17 1.55 -11.98
C MET A 228 -13.42 1.75 -12.84
N ALA A 229 -14.40 0.88 -12.67
CA ALA A 229 -15.78 1.11 -13.06
C ALA A 229 -16.63 1.23 -11.80
N CYS A 230 -17.35 2.34 -11.68
CA CYS A 230 -18.04 2.71 -10.45
C CYS A 230 -19.52 2.94 -10.73
N VAL A 231 -20.37 2.41 -9.84
CA VAL A 231 -21.81 2.58 -9.85
C VAL A 231 -22.27 2.83 -8.42
N ASP A 232 -23.14 3.81 -8.19
CA ASP A 232 -23.71 4.06 -6.87
C ASP A 232 -25.21 3.76 -6.79
N THR A 233 -25.74 3.70 -5.58
CA THR A 233 -27.16 3.46 -5.28
C THR A 233 -28.07 4.62 -5.68
N LEU A 234 -27.51 5.79 -5.97
CA LEU A 234 -28.25 6.97 -6.41
C LEU A 234 -28.50 6.99 -7.92
N GLY A 235 -27.93 6.00 -8.65
CA GLY A 235 -28.06 5.88 -10.10
C GLY A 235 -26.96 6.61 -10.88
N ASN A 236 -25.89 7.06 -10.22
CA ASN A 236 -24.75 7.63 -10.91
C ASN A 236 -23.72 6.56 -11.26
N SER A 237 -22.96 6.79 -12.33
CA SER A 237 -21.86 5.92 -12.73
C SER A 237 -20.72 6.69 -13.39
N PHE A 238 -19.51 6.19 -13.22
CA PHE A 238 -18.32 6.74 -13.90
C PHE A 238 -17.25 5.68 -14.13
N LEU A 239 -16.40 5.96 -15.10
CA LEU A 239 -15.26 5.13 -15.49
C LEU A 239 -13.96 5.91 -15.32
N VAL A 240 -12.99 5.35 -14.61
CA VAL A 240 -11.63 5.90 -14.53
C VAL A 240 -10.73 5.20 -15.54
N ASP A 241 -10.16 5.97 -16.47
CA ASP A 241 -9.39 5.45 -17.61
C ASP A 241 -8.01 4.91 -17.17
N SER A 242 -7.63 3.73 -17.68
CA SER A 242 -6.32 3.10 -17.43
C SER A 242 -5.31 3.28 -18.58
N LYS A 243 -5.72 3.83 -19.74
CA LYS A 243 -4.91 3.81 -20.97
C LYS A 243 -3.58 4.53 -20.81
N HIS A 244 -3.58 5.69 -20.13
CA HIS A 244 -2.36 6.46 -19.90
C HIS A 244 -1.34 5.68 -19.06
N ALA A 245 -1.78 5.06 -17.97
CA ALA A 245 -0.92 4.24 -17.12
C ALA A 245 -0.31 3.04 -17.87
N LYS A 246 -1.10 2.42 -18.75
CA LYS A 246 -0.61 1.36 -19.63
C LYS A 246 0.46 1.85 -20.60
N SER A 247 0.22 2.98 -21.24
CA SER A 247 1.17 3.60 -22.16
C SER A 247 2.50 3.91 -21.44
N MET A 248 2.45 4.47 -20.22
CA MET A 248 3.64 4.72 -19.41
C MET A 248 4.41 3.42 -19.06
N ASN A 249 3.69 2.36 -18.68
CA ASN A 249 4.31 1.06 -18.41
C ASN A 249 4.94 0.45 -19.67
N GLN A 250 4.29 0.55 -20.81
CA GLN A 250 4.83 0.06 -22.09
C GLN A 250 6.11 0.81 -22.48
N LEU A 251 6.10 2.15 -22.37
CA LEU A 251 7.29 2.96 -22.64
C LEU A 251 8.45 2.61 -21.70
N TYR A 252 8.16 2.46 -20.40
CA TYR A 252 9.15 2.03 -19.42
C TYR A 252 9.76 0.68 -19.80
N ASN A 253 8.93 -0.33 -20.12
CA ASN A 253 9.40 -1.66 -20.48
C ASN A 253 10.28 -1.65 -21.75
N LYS A 254 9.89 -0.89 -22.77
CA LYS A 254 10.70 -0.72 -23.99
C LYS A 254 12.07 -0.12 -23.66
N ARG A 255 12.11 0.95 -22.86
CA ARG A 255 13.37 1.59 -22.44
C ARG A 255 14.26 0.64 -21.65
N VAL A 256 13.68 -0.13 -20.71
CA VAL A 256 14.44 -1.14 -19.94
C VAL A 256 14.98 -2.23 -20.85
N ALA A 257 14.17 -2.76 -21.78
CA ALA A 257 14.58 -3.79 -22.71
C ALA A 257 15.73 -3.33 -23.61
N ASN A 258 15.59 -2.17 -24.26
CA ASN A 258 16.63 -1.60 -25.14
C ASN A 258 17.92 -1.31 -24.36
N HIS A 259 17.83 -0.78 -23.14
CA HIS A 259 19.02 -0.46 -22.35
C HIS A 259 19.75 -1.70 -21.81
N LYS A 260 19.03 -2.79 -21.60
CA LYS A 260 19.58 -4.09 -21.15
C LYS A 260 20.00 -5.01 -22.29
N GLU A 261 19.77 -4.64 -23.53
CA GLU A 261 20.18 -5.45 -24.69
C GLU A 261 21.70 -5.68 -24.68
N GLY A 262 22.13 -6.93 -24.81
CA GLY A 262 23.52 -7.35 -24.74
C GLY A 262 24.19 -7.29 -23.36
N LYS A 263 23.45 -6.97 -22.29
CA LYS A 263 23.99 -6.84 -20.93
C LYS A 263 23.60 -8.05 -20.05
N PRO A 264 24.36 -8.35 -18.97
CA PRO A 264 24.02 -9.43 -18.05
C PRO A 264 22.61 -9.29 -17.47
N GLN A 265 21.94 -10.42 -17.16
CA GLN A 265 20.57 -10.43 -16.64
C GLN A 265 20.35 -9.52 -15.43
N LYS A 266 21.32 -9.46 -14.52
CA LYS A 266 21.28 -8.64 -13.29
C LYS A 266 21.80 -7.21 -13.49
N TYR A 267 22.14 -6.81 -14.73
CA TYR A 267 22.64 -5.46 -15.00
C TYR A 267 21.65 -4.39 -14.53
N TRP A 268 22.20 -3.41 -13.78
CA TRP A 268 21.46 -2.26 -13.27
C TRP A 268 22.39 -1.07 -13.13
N ASP A 269 21.94 0.12 -13.51
CA ASP A 269 22.72 1.36 -13.47
C ASP A 269 21.85 2.59 -13.15
N GLY A 270 22.48 3.78 -13.07
CA GLY A 270 21.81 5.04 -12.75
C GLY A 270 20.72 5.46 -13.75
N PHE A 271 20.82 5.06 -15.04
CA PHE A 271 19.77 5.29 -16.01
C PHE A 271 18.51 4.47 -15.68
N LEU A 272 18.68 3.18 -15.39
CA LEU A 272 17.59 2.31 -14.98
C LEU A 272 16.93 2.78 -13.67
N ASP A 273 17.74 3.26 -12.71
CA ASP A 273 17.22 3.88 -11.49
C ASP A 273 16.34 5.09 -11.82
N THR A 274 16.81 5.98 -12.68
CA THR A 274 16.11 7.21 -13.06
C THR A 274 14.77 6.94 -13.73
N ILE A 275 14.73 6.05 -14.73
CA ILE A 275 13.47 5.73 -15.43
C ILE A 275 12.50 4.95 -14.54
N THR A 276 13.03 4.10 -13.64
CA THR A 276 12.23 3.35 -12.67
C THR A 276 11.62 4.28 -11.63
N ARG A 277 12.40 5.22 -11.10
CA ARG A 277 11.92 6.26 -10.19
C ARG A 277 10.79 7.07 -10.80
N LYS A 278 11.00 7.61 -12.01
CA LYS A 278 9.99 8.39 -12.74
C LYS A 278 8.69 7.61 -12.92
N ARG A 279 8.78 6.37 -13.39
CA ARG A 279 7.62 5.48 -13.55
C ARG A 279 6.91 5.22 -12.23
N ASN A 280 7.64 4.95 -11.15
CA ASN A 280 7.05 4.66 -9.84
C ASN A 280 6.33 5.88 -9.25
N HIS A 281 6.84 7.10 -9.45
CA HIS A 281 6.16 8.33 -9.05
C HIS A 281 4.85 8.52 -9.83
N GLN A 282 4.86 8.32 -11.14
CA GLN A 282 3.66 8.41 -11.99
C GLN A 282 2.59 7.39 -11.57
N MET A 283 2.98 6.15 -11.27
CA MET A 283 2.05 5.12 -10.79
C MET A 283 1.48 5.46 -9.40
N ARG A 284 2.29 6.04 -8.50
CA ARG A 284 1.83 6.49 -7.18
C ARG A 284 0.84 7.66 -7.30
N ASP A 285 1.12 8.63 -8.14
CA ASP A 285 0.20 9.76 -8.43
C ASP A 285 -1.14 9.25 -8.97
N MET A 286 -1.10 8.35 -9.95
CA MET A 286 -2.29 7.72 -10.51
C MET A 286 -3.13 7.02 -9.44
N VAL A 287 -2.52 6.22 -8.56
CA VAL A 287 -3.21 5.51 -7.47
C VAL A 287 -3.87 6.51 -6.52
N ASN A 288 -3.15 7.56 -6.12
CA ASN A 288 -3.68 8.57 -5.20
C ASN A 288 -4.84 9.36 -5.81
N LYS A 289 -4.72 9.76 -7.08
CA LYS A 289 -5.79 10.46 -7.81
C LYS A 289 -7.02 9.58 -7.99
N ALA A 290 -6.84 8.31 -8.39
CA ALA A 290 -7.94 7.38 -8.56
C ALA A 290 -8.70 7.12 -7.24
N ALA A 291 -7.99 6.86 -6.16
CA ALA A 291 -8.59 6.69 -4.84
C ALA A 291 -9.33 7.97 -4.39
N ARG A 292 -8.73 9.15 -4.61
CA ARG A 292 -9.37 10.44 -4.27
C ARG A 292 -10.64 10.69 -5.07
N VAL A 293 -10.70 10.30 -6.35
CA VAL A 293 -11.92 10.39 -7.16
C VAL A 293 -13.07 9.61 -6.53
N ALA A 294 -12.84 8.37 -6.10
CA ALA A 294 -13.88 7.56 -5.45
C ALA A 294 -14.35 8.19 -4.13
N ILE A 295 -13.43 8.63 -3.29
CA ILE A 295 -13.76 9.27 -2.01
C ILE A 295 -14.49 10.59 -2.22
N ASN A 296 -14.02 11.47 -3.12
CA ASN A 296 -14.69 12.74 -3.39
C ASN A 296 -16.12 12.54 -3.91
N HIS A 297 -16.32 11.51 -4.76
CA HIS A 297 -17.66 11.15 -5.20
C HIS A 297 -18.57 10.80 -4.00
N CYS A 298 -18.08 9.97 -3.08
CA CYS A 298 -18.84 9.63 -1.87
C CYS A 298 -19.15 10.86 -1.01
N LEU A 299 -18.16 11.73 -0.77
CA LEU A 299 -18.34 12.94 0.03
C LEU A 299 -19.34 13.91 -0.61
N THR A 300 -19.28 14.08 -1.93
CA THR A 300 -20.19 14.99 -2.67
C THR A 300 -21.64 14.50 -2.64
N HIS A 301 -21.85 13.18 -2.62
CA HIS A 301 -23.21 12.59 -2.72
C HIS A 301 -23.71 12.01 -1.39
N GLY A 302 -23.00 12.23 -0.27
CA GLY A 302 -23.42 11.72 1.04
C GLY A 302 -23.36 10.20 1.17
N ILE A 303 -22.52 9.51 0.38
CA ILE A 303 -22.42 8.04 0.34
C ILE A 303 -21.54 7.54 1.47
N GLY A 304 -22.07 6.73 2.37
CA GLY A 304 -21.38 6.23 3.56
C GLY A 304 -20.75 4.84 3.41
N THR A 305 -20.96 4.13 2.29
CA THR A 305 -20.39 2.79 2.07
C THR A 305 -19.66 2.69 0.73
N ILE A 306 -18.47 2.09 0.72
CA ILE A 306 -17.76 1.68 -0.51
C ILE A 306 -17.64 0.15 -0.52
N VAL A 307 -18.07 -0.47 -1.64
CA VAL A 307 -17.97 -1.91 -1.89
C VAL A 307 -16.95 -2.14 -3.01
N VAL A 308 -15.88 -2.89 -2.73
CA VAL A 308 -14.85 -3.21 -3.73
C VAL A 308 -14.91 -4.68 -4.06
N GLY A 309 -15.04 -5.00 -5.35
CA GLY A 309 -14.83 -6.35 -5.85
C GLY A 309 -13.35 -6.72 -5.77
N TRP A 310 -13.03 -7.89 -5.21
CA TRP A 310 -11.65 -8.36 -5.10
C TRP A 310 -11.56 -9.89 -5.02
N ASN A 311 -10.75 -10.47 -5.88
CA ASN A 311 -10.39 -11.88 -5.78
C ASN A 311 -8.96 -12.00 -5.24
N VAL A 312 -8.79 -12.77 -4.17
CA VAL A 312 -7.47 -13.12 -3.65
C VAL A 312 -6.75 -13.96 -4.71
N GLY A 313 -5.48 -13.63 -5.01
CA GLY A 313 -4.72 -14.38 -6.02
C GLY A 313 -5.07 -14.05 -7.48
N ILE A 314 -5.83 -12.98 -7.76
CA ILE A 314 -6.24 -12.60 -9.13
C ILE A 314 -5.08 -12.51 -10.14
N LYS A 315 -3.84 -12.35 -9.67
CA LYS A 315 -2.63 -12.31 -10.49
C LYS A 315 -1.87 -13.62 -10.52
N ASP A 316 -2.22 -14.56 -9.64
CA ASP A 316 -1.54 -15.86 -9.54
C ASP A 316 -2.08 -16.78 -10.61
N GLY A 317 -1.19 -17.30 -11.47
CA GLY A 317 -1.59 -18.19 -12.57
C GLY A 317 -2.35 -17.54 -13.73
N ALA A 318 -2.44 -16.21 -13.80
CA ALA A 318 -3.11 -15.52 -14.91
C ALA A 318 -2.40 -15.84 -16.25
N SER A 319 -3.03 -16.69 -17.07
CA SER A 319 -2.56 -17.07 -18.42
C SER A 319 -3.36 -16.34 -19.50
N MET A 320 -3.08 -15.02 -19.65
CA MET A 320 -3.74 -14.17 -20.64
C MET A 320 -2.86 -13.88 -21.88
N GLY A 321 -1.78 -14.66 -22.07
CA GLY A 321 -0.75 -14.41 -23.06
C GLY A 321 0.31 -13.38 -22.59
N LYS A 322 1.53 -13.47 -23.15
CA LYS A 322 2.73 -12.72 -22.69
C LYS A 322 2.52 -11.20 -22.55
N GLN A 323 1.87 -10.57 -23.52
CA GLN A 323 1.61 -9.11 -23.51
C GLN A 323 0.57 -8.70 -22.46
N ASN A 324 -0.53 -9.46 -22.34
CA ASN A 324 -1.59 -9.14 -21.39
C ASN A 324 -1.12 -9.41 -19.95
N ASN A 325 -0.38 -10.49 -19.70
CA ASN A 325 0.20 -10.79 -18.39
C ASN A 325 1.14 -9.68 -17.94
N GLN A 326 2.02 -9.19 -18.81
CA GLN A 326 2.93 -8.09 -18.47
C GLN A 326 2.19 -6.81 -18.09
N GLN A 327 1.12 -6.46 -18.83
CA GLN A 327 0.30 -5.29 -18.53
C GLN A 327 -0.49 -5.44 -17.24
N PHE A 328 -1.05 -6.63 -17.00
CA PHE A 328 -1.86 -6.94 -15.82
C PHE A 328 -1.03 -6.91 -14.53
N VAL A 329 0.13 -7.56 -14.53
CA VAL A 329 1.00 -7.66 -13.35
C VAL A 329 1.54 -6.28 -12.91
N GLN A 330 1.78 -5.37 -13.86
CA GLN A 330 2.37 -4.06 -13.58
C GLN A 330 1.38 -2.99 -13.09
N MET A 331 0.07 -3.21 -13.22
CA MET A 331 -0.94 -2.28 -12.68
C MET A 331 -1.06 -2.45 -11.16
N PRO A 332 -0.90 -1.37 -10.37
CA PRO A 332 -0.84 -1.47 -8.90
C PRO A 332 -2.25 -1.51 -8.26
N LEU A 333 -3.13 -2.45 -8.68
CA LEU A 333 -4.51 -2.55 -8.20
C LEU A 333 -4.61 -2.80 -6.70
N ALA A 334 -3.74 -3.66 -6.14
CA ALA A 334 -3.71 -3.90 -4.70
C ALA A 334 -3.38 -2.62 -3.92
N ARG A 335 -2.45 -1.79 -4.43
CA ARG A 335 -2.15 -0.48 -3.82
C ARG A 335 -3.32 0.49 -3.92
N LEU A 336 -4.05 0.46 -5.04
CA LEU A 336 -5.25 1.28 -5.21
C LEU A 336 -6.33 0.88 -4.20
N LYS A 337 -6.61 -0.41 -4.07
CA LYS A 337 -7.54 -0.97 -3.09
C LYS A 337 -7.17 -0.54 -1.67
N GLU A 338 -5.93 -0.74 -1.26
CA GLU A 338 -5.46 -0.34 0.07
C GLU A 338 -5.53 1.18 0.29
N ARG A 339 -5.26 1.98 -0.77
CA ARG A 339 -5.37 3.44 -0.67
C ARG A 339 -6.81 3.90 -0.49
N ILE A 340 -7.77 3.29 -1.19
CA ILE A 340 -9.20 3.53 -0.99
C ILE A 340 -9.59 3.19 0.46
N LYS A 341 -9.20 2.01 0.96
CA LYS A 341 -9.46 1.57 2.33
C LYS A 341 -8.93 2.55 3.38
N GLN A 342 -7.67 3.01 3.24
CA GLN A 342 -7.06 4.00 4.13
C GLN A 342 -7.86 5.33 4.14
N LEU A 343 -8.28 5.79 2.97
CA LEU A 343 -9.08 7.01 2.88
C LEU A 343 -10.48 6.82 3.49
N CYS A 344 -11.10 5.65 3.31
CA CYS A 344 -12.36 5.31 3.99
C CYS A 344 -12.21 5.40 5.52
N GLU A 345 -11.12 4.88 6.09
CA GLU A 345 -10.86 4.99 7.54
C GLU A 345 -10.76 6.46 7.99
N ILE A 346 -10.14 7.34 7.18
CA ILE A 346 -10.00 8.77 7.49
C ILE A 346 -11.34 9.50 7.48
N TYR A 347 -12.20 9.20 6.50
CA TYR A 347 -13.47 9.92 6.28
C TYR A 347 -14.68 9.20 6.90
N GLY A 348 -14.48 8.14 7.69
CA GLY A 348 -15.59 7.41 8.33
C GLY A 348 -16.47 6.61 7.36
N ILE A 349 -16.01 6.38 6.13
CA ILE A 349 -16.74 5.60 5.11
C ILE A 349 -16.60 4.10 5.44
N ARG A 350 -17.68 3.36 5.43
CA ARG A 350 -17.70 1.91 5.61
C ARG A 350 -17.06 1.24 4.38
N TYR A 351 -16.00 0.45 4.59
CA TYR A 351 -15.31 -0.26 3.53
C TYR A 351 -15.65 -1.75 3.55
N VAL A 352 -16.13 -2.30 2.43
CA VAL A 352 -16.56 -3.69 2.27
C VAL A 352 -15.82 -4.31 1.08
N GLU A 353 -15.24 -5.50 1.24
CA GLU A 353 -14.71 -6.31 0.14
C GLU A 353 -15.66 -7.48 -0.14
N THR A 354 -15.89 -7.77 -1.42
CA THR A 354 -16.64 -8.95 -1.84
C THR A 354 -15.94 -9.65 -3.02
N GLU A 355 -16.17 -10.94 -3.18
CA GLU A 355 -15.63 -11.69 -4.30
C GLU A 355 -16.29 -11.30 -5.63
N GLU A 356 -15.53 -11.36 -6.74
CA GLU A 356 -15.98 -10.97 -8.08
C GLU A 356 -16.48 -12.15 -8.94
N ALA A 357 -16.56 -13.37 -8.39
CA ALA A 357 -16.94 -14.53 -9.19
C ALA A 357 -18.26 -14.28 -9.92
N ASN A 358 -18.26 -14.54 -11.23
CA ASN A 358 -19.38 -14.41 -12.15
C ASN A 358 -19.99 -13.00 -12.35
N THR A 359 -19.45 -11.94 -11.73
CA THR A 359 -20.01 -10.58 -11.86
C THR A 359 -19.90 -10.02 -13.27
N SER A 360 -18.85 -10.34 -14.00
CA SER A 360 -18.64 -9.92 -15.40
C SER A 360 -19.41 -10.77 -16.43
N ALA A 361 -19.85 -11.95 -16.04
CA ALA A 361 -20.57 -12.89 -16.92
C ALA A 361 -22.10 -12.74 -16.81
N ALA A 362 -22.60 -12.60 -15.58
CA ALA A 362 -24.03 -12.51 -15.28
C ALA A 362 -24.64 -11.18 -15.74
N SER A 363 -25.84 -11.20 -16.28
CA SER A 363 -26.59 -10.01 -16.64
C SER A 363 -27.18 -9.37 -15.38
N TYR A 364 -26.85 -8.10 -15.13
CA TYR A 364 -27.46 -7.33 -14.05
C TYR A 364 -28.92 -7.01 -14.37
N LEU A 365 -29.20 -6.55 -15.60
CA LEU A 365 -30.56 -6.16 -16.02
C LEU A 365 -31.56 -7.32 -16.02
N ASP A 366 -31.08 -8.52 -16.37
CA ASP A 366 -31.92 -9.73 -16.42
C ASP A 366 -32.03 -10.44 -15.06
N GLY A 367 -31.38 -9.92 -14.02
CA GLY A 367 -31.45 -10.49 -12.67
C GLY A 367 -30.77 -11.86 -12.52
N ASP A 368 -29.78 -12.21 -13.37
CA ASP A 368 -29.07 -13.50 -13.30
C ASP A 368 -28.54 -13.79 -11.90
N SER A 369 -28.59 -15.05 -11.48
CA SER A 369 -27.97 -15.45 -10.22
C SER A 369 -26.44 -15.24 -10.27
N LEU A 370 -25.84 -14.97 -9.10
CA LEU A 370 -24.40 -14.69 -8.94
C LEU A 370 -23.75 -15.79 -8.09
N PRO A 371 -23.46 -16.98 -8.67
CA PRO A 371 -22.84 -18.06 -7.92
C PRO A 371 -21.48 -17.65 -7.35
N GLU A 372 -21.17 -18.13 -6.15
CA GLU A 372 -19.85 -17.97 -5.54
C GLU A 372 -18.79 -18.77 -6.31
N HIS A 373 -17.51 -18.42 -6.11
CA HIS A 373 -16.41 -19.14 -6.73
C HIS A 373 -16.44 -20.64 -6.36
N GLY A 374 -16.33 -21.50 -7.37
CA GLY A 374 -16.38 -22.95 -7.19
C GLY A 374 -17.78 -23.55 -6.94
N LYS A 375 -18.82 -22.73 -6.74
CA LYS A 375 -20.20 -23.17 -6.47
C LYS A 375 -21.17 -22.91 -7.64
N LYS A 376 -20.65 -22.85 -8.86
CA LYS A 376 -21.48 -22.62 -10.05
C LYS A 376 -22.39 -23.84 -10.29
N PRO A 377 -23.75 -23.67 -10.30
CA PRO A 377 -24.67 -24.77 -10.56
C PRO A 377 -24.45 -25.39 -11.95
N GLN A 378 -24.66 -26.71 -12.05
CA GLN A 378 -24.61 -27.39 -13.33
C GLN A 378 -25.65 -26.80 -14.29
N GLY A 379 -25.25 -26.48 -15.53
CA GLY A 379 -26.13 -25.85 -16.51
C GLY A 379 -26.34 -24.35 -16.38
N TRP A 380 -25.75 -23.68 -15.38
CA TRP A 380 -25.88 -22.24 -15.25
C TRP A 380 -25.30 -21.51 -16.48
N LYS A 381 -26.11 -20.69 -17.10
CA LYS A 381 -25.74 -19.81 -18.22
C LYS A 381 -26.26 -18.40 -17.94
N ALA A 382 -25.48 -17.39 -18.32
CA ALA A 382 -25.95 -16.02 -18.28
C ALA A 382 -27.05 -15.76 -19.33
N SER A 383 -28.03 -14.94 -18.99
CA SER A 383 -29.11 -14.54 -19.91
C SER A 383 -28.62 -13.68 -21.07
N GLY A 384 -27.59 -12.89 -20.82
CA GLY A 384 -26.92 -12.03 -21.81
C GLY A 384 -25.52 -12.52 -22.16
N LYS A 385 -24.80 -11.74 -22.98
CA LYS A 385 -23.42 -12.04 -23.36
C LYS A 385 -22.58 -10.81 -23.64
N ARG A 386 -21.28 -10.91 -23.38
CA ARG A 386 -20.31 -9.92 -23.81
C ARG A 386 -20.12 -10.00 -25.33
N THR A 387 -20.48 -8.93 -26.05
CA THR A 387 -20.41 -8.91 -27.53
C THR A 387 -19.05 -8.47 -28.03
N LYS A 388 -18.44 -7.49 -27.35
CA LYS A 388 -17.07 -7.05 -27.58
C LYS A 388 -16.50 -6.44 -26.30
N ARG A 389 -15.23 -6.03 -26.33
CA ARG A 389 -14.58 -5.42 -25.18
C ARG A 389 -15.35 -4.16 -24.73
N GLY A 390 -15.74 -4.11 -23.44
CA GLY A 390 -16.48 -3.00 -22.84
C GLY A 390 -17.97 -2.96 -23.16
N LEU A 391 -18.52 -3.95 -23.91
CA LEU A 391 -19.94 -3.97 -24.31
C LEU A 391 -20.58 -5.32 -23.98
N TYR A 392 -21.69 -5.26 -23.25
CA TYR A 392 -22.51 -6.40 -22.89
C TYR A 392 -23.92 -6.25 -23.47
N ARG A 393 -24.50 -7.32 -23.98
CA ARG A 393 -25.88 -7.37 -24.48
C ARG A 393 -26.72 -8.21 -23.53
N ALA A 394 -27.76 -7.61 -22.97
CA ALA A 394 -28.75 -8.26 -22.15
C ALA A 394 -29.72 -9.14 -23.00
N LYS A 395 -30.58 -9.93 -22.38
CA LYS A 395 -31.52 -10.83 -23.03
C LYS A 395 -32.49 -10.10 -23.98
N ASP A 396 -32.96 -8.92 -23.57
CA ASP A 396 -33.83 -8.04 -24.37
C ASP A 396 -33.14 -7.34 -25.55
N GLY A 397 -31.85 -7.60 -25.78
CA GLY A 397 -31.02 -6.95 -26.79
C GLY A 397 -30.38 -5.63 -26.34
N SER A 398 -30.70 -5.12 -25.18
CA SER A 398 -30.13 -3.89 -24.60
C SER A 398 -28.61 -3.97 -24.51
N LEU A 399 -27.94 -2.89 -24.90
CA LEU A 399 -26.48 -2.77 -24.80
C LEU A 399 -26.12 -1.91 -23.59
N VAL A 400 -25.23 -2.42 -22.75
CA VAL A 400 -24.69 -1.73 -21.57
C VAL A 400 -23.17 -1.83 -21.51
N ASN A 401 -22.54 -0.97 -20.73
CA ASN A 401 -21.10 -1.08 -20.48
C ASN A 401 -20.82 -2.31 -19.62
N ALA A 402 -19.94 -3.20 -20.10
CA ALA A 402 -19.66 -4.47 -19.45
C ALA A 402 -18.95 -4.32 -18.08
N ASP A 403 -18.15 -3.27 -17.90
CA ASP A 403 -17.42 -3.05 -16.64
C ASP A 403 -18.33 -2.37 -15.61
N LEU A 404 -19.28 -1.50 -16.02
CA LEU A 404 -20.32 -0.95 -15.12
C LEU A 404 -21.30 -2.03 -14.68
N GLN A 405 -21.67 -2.94 -15.58
CA GLN A 405 -22.53 -4.08 -15.22
C GLN A 405 -21.85 -4.97 -14.18
N ALA A 406 -20.54 -5.24 -14.32
CA ALA A 406 -19.78 -5.99 -13.32
C ALA A 406 -19.79 -5.27 -11.96
N SER A 407 -19.61 -3.94 -11.96
CA SER A 407 -19.69 -3.12 -10.75
C SER A 407 -21.10 -3.18 -10.11
N ALA A 408 -22.17 -3.09 -10.88
CA ALA A 408 -23.55 -3.24 -10.38
C ALA A 408 -23.79 -4.64 -9.77
N ASN A 409 -23.23 -5.70 -10.37
CA ASN A 409 -23.31 -7.06 -9.84
C ASN A 409 -22.49 -7.22 -8.54
N ILE A 410 -21.34 -6.55 -8.40
CA ILE A 410 -20.58 -6.49 -7.13
C ILE A 410 -21.46 -5.91 -6.02
N LEU A 411 -22.16 -4.80 -6.30
CA LEU A 411 -23.06 -4.20 -5.32
C LEU A 411 -24.24 -5.13 -4.98
N ARG A 412 -24.82 -5.79 -5.97
CA ARG A 412 -25.94 -6.74 -5.78
C ARG A 412 -25.57 -7.93 -4.89
N LYS A 413 -24.30 -8.42 -4.93
CA LYS A 413 -23.83 -9.51 -4.04
C LYS A 413 -23.95 -9.18 -2.56
N VAL A 414 -23.82 -7.92 -2.19
CA VAL A 414 -23.81 -7.48 -0.78
C VAL A 414 -25.05 -6.73 -0.36
N ALA A 415 -25.89 -6.31 -1.31
CA ALA A 415 -27.03 -5.42 -1.07
C ALA A 415 -27.99 -5.98 0.00
N GLY A 416 -28.38 -7.25 -0.10
CA GLY A 416 -29.27 -7.88 0.88
C GLY A 416 -28.69 -7.89 2.29
N ASN A 417 -27.43 -8.21 2.45
CA ASN A 417 -26.74 -8.28 3.74
C ASN A 417 -26.52 -6.89 4.37
N LEU A 418 -26.47 -5.84 3.55
CA LEU A 418 -26.21 -4.48 3.98
C LEU A 418 -27.46 -3.62 4.06
N GLY A 419 -28.63 -4.13 3.65
CA GLY A 419 -29.88 -3.37 3.59
C GLY A 419 -29.87 -2.25 2.53
N ILE A 420 -29.14 -2.44 1.44
CA ILE A 420 -28.93 -1.42 0.40
C ILE A 420 -30.03 -1.55 -0.67
N ASP A 421 -30.69 -0.44 -0.99
CA ASP A 421 -31.67 -0.34 -2.08
C ASP A 421 -30.99 -0.15 -3.44
N LEU A 422 -31.34 -0.99 -4.42
CA LEU A 422 -30.81 -0.96 -5.79
C LEU A 422 -31.83 -0.46 -6.82
N SER A 423 -32.98 0.02 -6.40
CA SER A 423 -34.13 0.39 -7.29
C SER A 423 -33.75 1.44 -8.34
N ARG A 424 -32.79 2.32 -8.05
CA ARG A 424 -32.31 3.36 -8.97
C ARG A 424 -31.24 2.89 -9.97
N LEU A 425 -30.73 1.68 -9.84
CA LEU A 425 -29.73 1.13 -10.75
C LEU A 425 -30.40 0.51 -11.98
N GLY A 426 -30.79 1.34 -12.93
CA GLY A 426 -31.37 0.93 -14.19
C GLY A 426 -30.40 0.96 -15.36
N ARG A 427 -30.92 0.69 -16.56
CA ARG A 427 -30.16 0.68 -17.83
C ARG A 427 -29.40 1.99 -18.06
N LEU A 428 -29.97 3.15 -17.75
CA LEU A 428 -29.38 4.46 -17.98
C LEU A 428 -28.03 4.59 -17.22
N CYS A 429 -28.00 4.20 -15.96
CA CYS A 429 -26.79 4.18 -15.14
C CYS A 429 -25.66 3.33 -15.77
N LEU A 430 -26.02 2.24 -16.46
CA LEU A 430 -25.04 1.33 -17.08
C LEU A 430 -24.61 1.73 -18.49
N THR A 431 -25.18 2.78 -19.07
CA THR A 431 -24.91 3.23 -20.45
C THR A 431 -24.25 4.61 -20.54
N THR A 432 -24.61 5.55 -19.66
CA THR A 432 -24.25 6.98 -19.75
C THR A 432 -23.18 7.40 -18.74
N ALA A 433 -22.16 6.58 -18.55
CA ALA A 433 -21.10 6.86 -17.59
C ALA A 433 -20.18 8.04 -17.98
N GLY A 434 -19.93 8.90 -17.03
CA GLY A 434 -18.85 9.89 -17.12
C GLY A 434 -17.48 9.22 -17.22
N ARG A 435 -16.59 9.67 -18.09
CA ARG A 435 -15.23 9.15 -18.21
C ARG A 435 -14.22 10.13 -17.62
N ILE A 436 -13.53 9.67 -16.57
CA ILE A 436 -12.52 10.45 -15.85
C ILE A 436 -11.12 10.07 -16.34
N ARG A 437 -10.36 11.08 -16.75
CA ARG A 437 -8.97 10.96 -17.22
C ARG A 437 -8.05 11.56 -16.17
N LEU A 438 -7.38 10.72 -15.38
CA LEU A 438 -6.58 11.14 -14.21
C LEU A 438 -5.47 12.16 -14.54
N TRP A 439 -4.86 12.09 -15.73
CA TRP A 439 -3.81 13.03 -16.17
C TRP A 439 -4.33 14.44 -16.49
N LYS A 440 -5.64 14.61 -16.61
CA LYS A 440 -6.29 15.93 -16.77
C LYS A 440 -6.67 16.57 -15.43
N LEU A 441 -6.64 15.80 -14.34
CA LEU A 441 -6.93 16.32 -13.02
C LEU A 441 -5.74 17.12 -12.49
N PRO A 442 -5.97 18.26 -11.83
CA PRO A 442 -4.91 19.00 -11.18
C PRO A 442 -4.22 18.14 -10.15
N ASN A 443 -2.94 18.42 -9.89
CA ASN A 443 -2.23 17.74 -8.81
C ASN A 443 -2.80 18.23 -7.47
N PRO A 444 -3.35 17.34 -6.61
CA PRO A 444 -3.93 17.76 -5.33
C PRO A 444 -2.89 18.35 -4.35
N ASN A 445 -1.61 18.07 -4.58
CA ASN A 445 -0.47 18.68 -3.88
C ASN A 445 0.49 19.17 -4.97
N PRO A 446 0.36 20.40 -5.48
CA PRO A 446 1.39 20.95 -6.34
C PRO A 446 2.69 20.99 -5.55
N SER A 447 3.74 20.34 -6.06
CA SER A 447 5.10 20.55 -5.53
C SER A 447 5.35 22.05 -5.49
N PRO A 448 6.01 22.60 -4.47
CA PRO A 448 6.53 23.97 -4.56
C PRO A 448 7.24 24.07 -5.90
N LYS A 449 6.93 25.10 -6.66
CA LYS A 449 7.60 25.37 -7.94
C LYS A 449 9.09 25.28 -7.66
N GLU A 450 9.82 24.47 -8.43
CA GLU A 450 11.28 24.47 -8.38
C GLU A 450 11.72 25.92 -8.41
N SER A 451 12.42 26.36 -7.39
CA SER A 451 13.07 27.66 -7.40
C SER A 451 13.97 27.72 -8.64
N PRO A 452 14.01 28.82 -9.38
CA PRO A 452 14.89 28.94 -10.54
C PRO A 452 16.30 28.55 -10.10
N ARG A 453 16.95 27.68 -10.83
CA ARG A 453 18.37 27.39 -10.66
C ARG A 453 19.14 28.70 -10.81
N LEU A 454 19.74 29.18 -9.74
CA LEU A 454 20.85 30.12 -9.80
C LEU A 454 22.12 29.38 -10.13
#